data_04b859e1961d1139aff817bc915f80f2
#
_entry.id   04b859e1961d1139aff817bc915f80f2
#
_cell.length_a   1.000
_cell.length_b   1.000
_cell.length_c   1.000
_cell.angle_alpha   90.00
_cell.angle_beta   90.00
_cell.angle_gamma   90.00
#
_symmetry.space_group_name_H-M   'P 1'
#
loop_
_entity.id
_entity.type
_entity.pdbx_description
1 polymer ?
#
loop_
_entity_poly.entity_id
_entity_poly.type
_entity_poly.pdbx_seq_one_letter_code
_entity_poly.pdbx_strand_id
1 'polypeptide(L)'
;LLILLSVLLLRGGVVAAAEPCQAPRQWEGRTVFYEHGSGRNTRAAVSYDGPNQRLRILEERKGLIPCKKFFEYILLYKDAVMFQIEQVTKLCSKIALTEPWDPYDIPANSTYEDQYYIGGPGDEIMVQEWSDRKPARKLESWVGVYTVKDCYPVQETYTKNYSVTTSTRFFDIHPGIADPSVFTPPSTCQTAQLRRMREEC
;
A
#
# COMPACT_ATOMS: atom_id res chain seq x y z
N LEU A 1 -9.49 -8.30 70.43
CA LEU A 1 -9.02 -7.36 69.38
C LEU A 1 -8.83 -8.14 68.09
N LEU A 2 -9.87 -8.19 67.22
CA LEU A 2 -9.80 -8.85 65.91
C LEU A 2 -9.29 -7.82 64.90
N ILE A 3 -8.11 -8.09 64.31
CA ILE A 3 -7.58 -7.34 63.18
C ILE A 3 -8.10 -7.99 61.93
N LEU A 4 -9.05 -7.33 61.23
CA LEU A 4 -9.50 -7.69 59.88
C LEU A 4 -8.43 -7.27 58.87
N LEU A 5 -7.70 -8.24 58.33
CA LEU A 5 -6.81 -8.03 57.19
C LEU A 5 -7.66 -8.00 55.92
N SER A 6 -7.91 -6.81 55.39
CA SER A 6 -8.52 -6.62 54.07
C SER A 6 -7.46 -6.89 52.99
N VAL A 7 -7.56 -8.04 52.36
CA VAL A 7 -6.77 -8.37 51.17
C VAL A 7 -7.38 -7.61 49.99
N LEU A 8 -6.72 -6.51 49.58
CA LEU A 8 -7.02 -5.84 48.34
C LEU A 8 -6.55 -6.72 47.15
N LEU A 9 -7.48 -7.45 46.57
CA LEU A 9 -7.25 -8.12 45.28
C LEU A 9 -7.14 -7.04 44.17
N LEU A 10 -5.92 -6.67 43.88
CA LEU A 10 -5.59 -5.94 42.63
C LEU A 10 -5.92 -6.88 41.45
N ARG A 11 -7.13 -6.72 40.90
CA ARG A 11 -7.45 -7.26 39.58
C ARG A 11 -6.57 -6.52 38.57
N GLY A 12 -5.41 -7.05 38.26
CA GLY A 12 -4.64 -6.70 37.10
C GLY A 12 -5.50 -6.97 35.86
N GLY A 13 -6.18 -5.96 35.36
CA GLY A 13 -6.82 -6.04 34.05
C GLY A 13 -5.73 -6.29 33.03
N VAL A 14 -5.74 -7.45 32.41
CA VAL A 14 -4.96 -7.72 31.20
C VAL A 14 -5.54 -6.76 30.15
N VAL A 15 -4.82 -5.68 29.87
CA VAL A 15 -5.14 -4.82 28.72
C VAL A 15 -4.86 -5.68 27.50
N ALA A 16 -5.92 -6.17 26.87
CA ALA A 16 -5.78 -6.88 25.59
C ALA A 16 -5.03 -5.95 24.62
N ALA A 17 -3.96 -6.47 24.00
CA ALA A 17 -3.26 -5.74 22.95
C ALA A 17 -4.27 -5.39 21.85
N ALA A 18 -4.21 -4.15 21.34
CA ALA A 18 -5.05 -3.74 20.23
C ALA A 18 -4.78 -4.65 19.03
N GLU A 19 -5.85 -5.18 18.42
CA GLU A 19 -5.72 -5.97 17.20
C GLU A 19 -5.87 -5.05 15.97
N PRO A 20 -5.04 -5.27 14.92
CA PRO A 20 -5.19 -4.52 13.67
C PRO A 20 -6.57 -4.73 13.04
N CYS A 21 -7.14 -3.67 12.50
CA CYS A 21 -8.32 -3.79 11.63
C CYS A 21 -7.95 -4.48 10.32
N GLN A 22 -8.95 -4.97 9.61
CA GLN A 22 -8.78 -5.53 8.27
C GLN A 22 -9.07 -4.48 7.21
N ALA A 23 -8.09 -4.22 6.35
CA ALA A 23 -8.26 -3.33 5.22
C ALA A 23 -9.21 -3.93 4.16
N PRO A 24 -9.86 -3.11 3.34
CA PRO A 24 -10.69 -3.59 2.25
C PRO A 24 -9.89 -4.50 1.31
N ARG A 25 -10.47 -5.63 0.97
CA ARG A 25 -9.80 -6.65 0.14
C ARG A 25 -9.74 -6.29 -1.33
N GLN A 26 -10.65 -5.45 -1.79
CA GLN A 26 -10.73 -4.92 -3.16
C GLN A 26 -11.12 -3.45 -3.11
N TRP A 27 -10.41 -2.64 -3.85
CA TRP A 27 -10.71 -1.22 -3.98
C TRP A 27 -10.07 -0.61 -5.23
N GLU A 28 -10.61 0.51 -5.64
CA GLU A 28 -10.01 1.39 -6.64
C GLU A 28 -9.79 2.77 -6.02
N GLY A 29 -8.71 3.42 -6.38
CA GLY A 29 -8.35 4.72 -5.84
C GLY A 29 -7.19 5.35 -6.56
N ARG A 30 -6.58 6.34 -5.93
CA ARG A 30 -5.42 7.04 -6.45
C ARG A 30 -4.31 7.05 -5.42
N THR A 31 -3.07 7.11 -5.88
CA THR A 31 -1.88 7.15 -5.02
C THR A 31 -0.90 8.20 -5.48
N VAL A 32 -0.11 8.71 -4.54
CA VAL A 32 1.16 9.37 -4.81
C VAL A 32 2.26 8.51 -4.19
N PHE A 33 3.11 7.98 -5.04
CA PHE A 33 4.27 7.20 -4.64
C PHE A 33 5.51 8.09 -4.73
N TYR A 34 6.22 8.22 -3.62
CA TYR A 34 7.45 8.98 -3.54
C TYR A 34 8.64 8.08 -3.22
N GLU A 35 9.63 8.08 -4.11
CA GLU A 35 10.88 7.36 -3.93
C GLU A 35 11.96 8.35 -3.50
N HIS A 36 12.38 8.24 -2.23
CA HIS A 36 13.27 9.23 -1.61
C HIS A 36 14.68 9.24 -2.21
N GLY A 37 15.18 8.08 -2.65
CA GLY A 37 16.53 7.99 -3.22
C GLY A 37 16.69 8.72 -4.54
N SER A 38 15.69 8.66 -5.41
CA SER A 38 15.69 9.33 -6.72
C SER A 38 14.97 10.68 -6.72
N GLY A 39 14.20 10.98 -5.66
CA GLY A 39 13.30 12.14 -5.62
C GLY A 39 12.09 11.99 -6.55
N ARG A 40 11.86 10.79 -7.09
CA ARG A 40 10.75 10.54 -8.02
C ARG A 40 9.41 10.57 -7.27
N ASN A 41 8.46 11.28 -7.86
CA ASN A 41 7.09 11.40 -7.38
C ASN A 41 6.14 10.97 -8.50
N THR A 42 5.41 9.88 -8.29
CA THR A 42 4.52 9.28 -9.28
C THR A 42 3.09 9.29 -8.78
N ARG A 43 2.19 9.88 -9.55
CA ARG A 43 0.74 9.81 -9.34
C ARG A 43 0.14 8.73 -10.21
N ALA A 44 -0.75 7.95 -9.64
CA ALA A 44 -1.38 6.85 -10.37
C ALA A 44 -2.80 6.57 -9.89
N ALA A 45 -3.65 6.11 -10.81
CA ALA A 45 -4.86 5.40 -10.48
C ALA A 45 -4.50 3.93 -10.20
N VAL A 46 -5.09 3.35 -9.18
CA VAL A 46 -4.79 1.99 -8.72
C VAL A 46 -6.07 1.19 -8.60
N SER A 47 -6.05 -0.02 -9.15
CA SER A 47 -7.05 -1.06 -8.88
C SER A 47 -6.36 -2.19 -8.11
N TYR A 48 -6.85 -2.46 -6.92
CA TYR A 48 -6.29 -3.44 -5.98
C TYR A 48 -7.24 -4.61 -5.78
N ASP A 49 -6.78 -5.81 -6.10
CA ASP A 49 -7.53 -7.05 -5.92
C ASP A 49 -6.74 -8.04 -5.07
N GLY A 50 -6.92 -7.96 -3.76
CA GLY A 50 -6.22 -8.78 -2.78
C GLY A 50 -6.47 -10.28 -2.95
N PRO A 51 -7.73 -10.76 -3.07
CA PRO A 51 -8.01 -12.19 -3.22
C PRO A 51 -7.34 -12.85 -4.42
N ASN A 52 -7.21 -12.12 -5.52
CA ASN A 52 -6.55 -12.61 -6.73
C ASN A 52 -5.07 -12.20 -6.82
N GLN A 53 -4.55 -11.50 -5.82
CA GLN A 53 -3.16 -11.04 -5.76
C GLN A 53 -2.73 -10.32 -7.03
N ARG A 54 -3.48 -9.30 -7.40
CA ARG A 54 -3.22 -8.52 -8.61
C ARG A 54 -3.45 -7.03 -8.39
N LEU A 55 -2.69 -6.24 -9.12
CA LEU A 55 -2.72 -4.79 -9.14
C LEU A 55 -2.76 -4.27 -10.57
N ARG A 56 -3.49 -3.20 -10.79
CA ARG A 56 -3.32 -2.35 -11.96
C ARG A 56 -2.90 -0.97 -11.48
N ILE A 57 -1.86 -0.43 -12.07
CA ILE A 57 -1.35 0.91 -11.78
C ILE A 57 -1.33 1.69 -13.09
N LEU A 58 -2.13 2.73 -13.18
CA LEU A 58 -2.18 3.61 -14.35
C LEU A 58 -1.57 4.95 -13.98
N GLU A 59 -0.37 5.22 -14.45
CA GLU A 59 0.32 6.50 -14.20
C GLU A 59 -0.47 7.68 -14.75
N GLU A 60 -0.62 8.71 -13.93
CA GLU A 60 -1.30 9.94 -14.29
C GLU A 60 -0.30 10.98 -14.82
N ARG A 61 -0.61 11.55 -15.96
CA ARG A 61 0.16 12.64 -16.52
C ARG A 61 -0.07 13.92 -15.71
N LYS A 62 1.02 14.52 -15.23
CA LYS A 62 1.00 15.81 -14.56
C LYS A 62 1.71 16.86 -15.42
N GLY A 63 0.92 17.63 -16.17
CA GLY A 63 1.46 18.68 -17.03
C GLY A 63 2.18 18.17 -18.30
N LEU A 64 2.72 19.08 -19.07
CA LEU A 64 3.57 18.79 -20.21
C LEU A 64 5.01 18.64 -19.74
N ILE A 65 5.45 17.41 -19.50
CA ILE A 65 6.86 17.11 -19.31
C ILE A 65 7.34 16.51 -20.62
N PRO A 66 8.15 17.25 -21.43
CA PRO A 66 8.72 16.70 -22.65
C PRO A 66 9.50 15.42 -22.33
N CYS A 67 9.43 14.44 -23.21
CA CYS A 67 10.22 13.22 -23.09
C CYS A 67 9.79 12.23 -21.99
N LYS A 68 8.79 12.51 -21.17
CA LYS A 68 8.32 11.56 -20.17
C LYS A 68 7.30 10.59 -20.76
N LYS A 69 7.59 9.29 -20.68
CA LYS A 69 6.65 8.21 -21.00
C LYS A 69 5.80 7.87 -19.78
N PHE A 70 4.53 7.57 -20.03
CA PHE A 70 3.58 7.14 -19.01
C PHE A 70 3.19 5.70 -19.26
N PHE A 71 3.18 4.92 -18.19
CA PHE A 71 2.96 3.51 -18.28
C PHE A 71 1.70 3.09 -17.52
N GLU A 72 1.10 2.05 -18.01
CA GLU A 72 0.17 1.21 -17.30
C GLU A 72 0.89 -0.07 -16.90
N TYR A 73 0.72 -0.48 -15.65
CA TYR A 73 1.28 -1.73 -15.12
C TYR A 73 0.14 -2.65 -14.71
N ILE A 74 0.19 -3.89 -15.17
CA ILE A 74 -0.69 -4.96 -14.74
C ILE A 74 0.18 -6.01 -14.06
N LEU A 75 0.04 -6.12 -12.74
CA LEU A 75 0.85 -7.00 -11.90
C LEU A 75 0.01 -8.22 -11.51
N LEU A 76 0.40 -9.38 -11.97
CA LEU A 76 -0.26 -10.65 -11.74
C LEU A 76 0.66 -11.53 -10.89
N TYR A 77 0.54 -11.42 -9.58
CA TYR A 77 1.48 -12.08 -8.66
C TYR A 77 1.33 -13.60 -8.63
N LYS A 78 0.13 -14.14 -8.85
CA LYS A 78 -0.06 -15.60 -8.96
C LYS A 78 0.64 -16.20 -10.18
N ASP A 79 0.80 -15.41 -11.25
CA ASP A 79 1.50 -15.80 -12.47
C ASP A 79 2.96 -15.34 -12.46
N ALA A 80 3.40 -14.64 -11.42
CA ALA A 80 4.73 -14.06 -11.27
C ALA A 80 5.15 -13.20 -12.47
N VAL A 81 4.22 -12.42 -13.01
CA VAL A 81 4.44 -11.57 -14.20
C VAL A 81 3.84 -10.20 -14.04
N MET A 82 4.51 -9.22 -14.59
CA MET A 82 4.01 -7.85 -14.76
C MET A 82 4.06 -7.46 -16.23
N PHE A 83 3.02 -6.79 -16.69
CA PHE A 83 2.99 -6.18 -18.01
C PHE A 83 3.18 -4.66 -17.85
N GLN A 84 4.12 -4.11 -18.58
CA GLN A 84 4.36 -2.68 -18.67
C GLN A 84 3.91 -2.20 -20.06
N ILE A 85 2.89 -1.36 -20.11
CA ILE A 85 2.28 -0.88 -21.32
C ILE A 85 2.52 0.62 -21.44
N GLU A 86 3.22 1.08 -22.48
CA GLU A 86 3.36 2.50 -22.76
C GLU A 86 2.00 3.04 -23.26
N GLN A 87 1.51 4.14 -22.66
CA GLN A 87 0.11 4.58 -22.86
C GLN A 87 -0.16 5.12 -24.27
N VAL A 88 0.82 5.73 -24.90
CA VAL A 88 0.66 6.32 -26.25
C VAL A 88 0.81 5.30 -27.35
N THR A 89 1.92 4.56 -27.35
CA THR A 89 2.25 3.58 -28.39
C THR A 89 1.59 2.23 -28.20
N LYS A 90 1.10 1.95 -26.97
CA LYS A 90 0.58 0.65 -26.55
C LYS A 90 1.60 -0.49 -26.63
N LEU A 91 2.88 -0.18 -26.75
CA LEU A 91 3.94 -1.17 -26.68
C LEU A 91 3.94 -1.84 -25.30
N CYS A 92 3.94 -3.16 -25.30
CA CYS A 92 3.89 -3.98 -24.10
C CYS A 92 5.23 -4.69 -23.87
N SER A 93 5.71 -4.62 -22.64
CA SER A 93 6.84 -5.41 -22.16
C SER A 93 6.35 -6.34 -21.07
N LYS A 94 6.81 -7.60 -21.11
CA LYS A 94 6.56 -8.60 -20.09
C LYS A 94 7.75 -8.67 -19.15
N ILE A 95 7.51 -8.54 -17.85
CA ILE A 95 8.55 -8.45 -16.81
C ILE A 95 8.28 -9.50 -15.76
N ALA A 96 9.30 -10.25 -15.34
CA ALA A 96 9.17 -11.20 -14.25
C ALA A 96 8.99 -10.48 -12.91
N LEU A 97 7.99 -10.87 -12.13
CA LEU A 97 7.84 -10.44 -10.74
C LEU A 97 8.65 -11.37 -9.84
N THR A 98 9.64 -10.81 -9.17
CA THR A 98 10.51 -11.54 -8.24
C THR A 98 10.13 -11.29 -6.79
N GLU A 99 9.46 -10.18 -6.49
CA GLU A 99 8.97 -9.85 -5.17
C GLU A 99 7.67 -10.61 -4.87
N PRO A 100 7.47 -11.09 -3.63
CA PRO A 100 6.23 -11.75 -3.24
C PRO A 100 5.08 -10.74 -3.15
N TRP A 101 3.85 -11.26 -3.19
CA TRP A 101 2.66 -10.46 -2.91
C TRP A 101 2.74 -9.83 -1.52
N ASP A 102 2.58 -8.53 -1.47
CA ASP A 102 2.51 -7.74 -0.24
C ASP A 102 1.17 -6.98 -0.20
N PRO A 103 0.21 -7.43 0.61
CA PRO A 103 -1.11 -6.82 0.64
C PRO A 103 -1.07 -5.43 1.26
N TYR A 104 -1.93 -4.53 0.79
CA TYR A 104 -2.22 -3.27 1.46
C TYR A 104 -3.10 -3.52 2.68
N ASP A 105 -2.49 -4.09 3.71
CA ASP A 105 -3.13 -4.43 4.96
C ASP A 105 -2.15 -4.23 6.13
N ILE A 106 -2.68 -4.18 7.33
CA ILE A 106 -1.86 -4.08 8.53
C ILE A 106 -1.36 -5.50 8.86
N PRO A 107 -0.05 -5.75 8.89
CA PRO A 107 0.47 -7.06 9.27
C PRO A 107 0.00 -7.49 10.66
N ALA A 108 -0.33 -8.77 10.83
CA ALA A 108 -0.94 -9.30 12.06
C ALA A 108 -0.11 -9.06 13.33
N ASN A 109 1.23 -9.00 13.21
CA ASN A 109 2.14 -8.79 14.34
C ASN A 109 2.61 -7.34 14.46
N SER A 110 1.88 -6.39 13.86
CA SER A 110 2.21 -4.98 13.94
C SER A 110 2.01 -4.41 15.33
N THR A 111 2.79 -3.40 15.65
CA THR A 111 2.69 -2.62 16.89
C THR A 111 1.75 -1.45 16.66
N TYR A 112 0.76 -1.29 17.55
CA TYR A 112 -0.05 -0.09 17.60
C TYR A 112 0.82 1.09 18.08
N GLU A 113 0.84 2.18 17.31
CA GLU A 113 1.64 3.35 17.65
C GLU A 113 0.79 4.49 18.20
N ASP A 114 -0.27 4.89 17.49
CA ASP A 114 -1.09 6.05 17.86
C ASP A 114 -2.45 6.08 17.13
N GLN A 115 -3.33 6.94 17.61
CA GLN A 115 -4.61 7.26 17.01
C GLN A 115 -4.82 8.78 17.10
N TYR A 116 -5.14 9.39 15.98
CA TYR A 116 -5.27 10.85 15.89
C TYR A 116 -6.22 11.26 14.76
N TYR A 117 -6.59 12.53 14.74
CA TYR A 117 -7.37 13.09 13.65
C TYR A 117 -6.45 13.70 12.58
N ILE A 118 -6.75 13.45 11.31
CA ILE A 118 -6.23 14.22 10.20
C ILE A 118 -7.27 15.20 9.72
N GLY A 119 -6.83 16.35 9.17
CA GLY A 119 -7.72 17.46 8.83
C GLY A 119 -7.84 18.47 9.96
N GLY A 120 -8.89 19.26 9.92
CA GLY A 120 -9.17 20.31 10.90
C GLY A 120 -10.65 20.36 11.27
N PRO A 121 -11.06 21.35 12.10
CA PRO A 121 -12.44 21.45 12.57
C PRO A 121 -13.47 21.39 11.42
N GLY A 122 -14.39 20.44 11.51
CA GLY A 122 -15.41 20.19 10.49
C GLY A 122 -15.02 19.22 9.36
N ASP A 123 -13.72 18.92 9.20
CA ASP A 123 -13.19 18.02 8.18
C ASP A 123 -12.20 17.01 8.79
N GLU A 124 -12.60 16.41 9.90
CA GLU A 124 -11.76 15.50 10.66
C GLU A 124 -12.02 14.05 10.30
N ILE A 125 -10.94 13.29 10.10
CA ILE A 125 -10.99 11.85 9.93
C ILE A 125 -10.06 11.22 10.97
N MET A 126 -10.61 10.30 11.78
CA MET A 126 -9.80 9.57 12.76
C MET A 126 -9.03 8.46 12.08
N VAL A 127 -7.72 8.42 12.32
CA VAL A 127 -6.81 7.42 11.79
C VAL A 127 -6.06 6.71 12.91
N GLN A 128 -5.57 5.54 12.60
CA GLN A 128 -4.73 4.71 13.46
C GLN A 128 -3.40 4.43 12.76
N GLU A 129 -2.33 4.46 13.54
CA GLU A 129 -0.98 4.24 13.06
C GLU A 129 -0.43 2.94 13.62
N TRP A 130 0.18 2.16 12.75
CA TRP A 130 0.78 0.86 13.04
C TRP A 130 2.19 0.80 12.49
N SER A 131 3.05 0.03 13.15
CA SER A 131 4.41 -0.23 12.66
C SER A 131 4.73 -1.72 12.69
N ASP A 132 5.51 -2.14 11.72
CA ASP A 132 6.11 -3.47 11.69
C ASP A 132 7.64 -3.31 11.76
N ARG A 133 8.20 -3.70 12.90
CA ARG A 133 9.65 -3.71 13.16
C ARG A 133 10.08 -5.16 13.29
N LYS A 134 10.48 -5.75 12.16
CA LYS A 134 10.91 -7.16 12.15
C LYS A 134 12.24 -7.31 12.87
N PRO A 135 12.33 -8.05 13.99
CA PRO A 135 13.60 -8.22 14.73
C PRO A 135 14.71 -8.84 13.90
N ALA A 136 14.37 -9.70 12.94
CA ALA A 136 15.31 -10.32 12.00
C ALA A 136 15.81 -9.37 10.91
N ARG A 137 15.14 -8.25 10.69
CA ARG A 137 15.47 -7.22 9.71
C ARG A 137 15.58 -5.87 10.40
N LYS A 138 16.53 -5.74 11.30
CA LYS A 138 16.74 -4.55 12.15
C LYS A 138 16.84 -3.23 11.38
N LEU A 139 17.14 -3.29 10.09
CA LEU A 139 17.35 -2.13 9.22
C LEU A 139 16.13 -1.84 8.33
N GLU A 140 15.06 -2.64 8.44
CA GLU A 140 13.83 -2.46 7.69
C GLU A 140 12.67 -2.23 8.65
N SER A 141 11.88 -1.22 8.39
CA SER A 141 10.64 -0.95 9.12
C SER A 141 9.57 -0.41 8.19
N TRP A 142 8.33 -0.65 8.58
CA TRP A 142 7.13 -0.16 7.91
C TRP A 142 6.27 0.58 8.91
N VAL A 143 5.72 1.70 8.49
CA VAL A 143 4.69 2.44 9.21
C VAL A 143 3.51 2.63 8.29
N GLY A 144 2.33 2.25 8.75
CA GLY A 144 1.07 2.41 8.01
C GLY A 144 0.04 3.19 8.81
N VAL A 145 -0.68 4.05 8.12
CA VAL A 145 -1.78 4.84 8.65
C VAL A 145 -3.05 4.42 7.93
N TYR A 146 -4.08 4.07 8.71
CA TYR A 146 -5.36 3.58 8.22
C TYR A 146 -6.51 4.32 8.91
N THR A 147 -7.65 4.47 8.22
CA THR A 147 -8.84 5.03 8.87
C THR A 147 -9.36 4.10 9.95
N VAL A 148 -9.84 4.66 11.06
CA VAL A 148 -10.40 3.86 12.16
C VAL A 148 -11.73 3.23 11.77
N LYS A 149 -12.59 3.97 11.08
CA LYS A 149 -13.95 3.55 10.77
C LYS A 149 -14.00 2.34 9.82
N ASP A 150 -13.30 2.42 8.68
CA ASP A 150 -13.42 1.43 7.60
C ASP A 150 -12.07 0.80 7.21
N CYS A 151 -11.00 1.10 7.95
CA CYS A 151 -9.67 0.55 7.72
C CYS A 151 -9.10 0.81 6.32
N TYR A 152 -9.43 1.95 5.72
CA TYR A 152 -8.83 2.34 4.44
C TYR A 152 -7.39 2.81 4.63
N PRO A 153 -6.46 2.43 3.75
CA PRO A 153 -5.10 2.95 3.79
C PRO A 153 -5.09 4.45 3.51
N VAL A 154 -4.31 5.19 4.28
CA VAL A 154 -4.10 6.63 4.13
C VAL A 154 -2.67 6.92 3.71
N GLN A 155 -1.71 6.31 4.37
CA GLN A 155 -0.30 6.47 4.07
C GLN A 155 0.48 5.24 4.54
N GLU A 156 1.54 4.91 3.81
CA GLU A 156 2.55 3.96 4.28
C GLU A 156 3.96 4.47 3.97
N THR A 157 4.89 4.11 4.83
CA THR A 157 6.29 4.51 4.71
C THR A 157 7.17 3.31 5.00
N TYR A 158 8.11 3.04 4.09
CA TYR A 158 9.15 2.04 4.28
C TYR A 158 10.47 2.70 4.59
N THR A 159 11.18 2.14 5.57
CA THR A 159 12.52 2.57 5.96
C THR A 159 13.48 1.39 5.81
N LYS A 160 14.61 1.62 5.15
CA LYS A 160 15.72 0.66 5.04
C LYS A 160 17.01 1.35 5.44
N ASN A 161 17.89 0.66 6.18
CA ASN A 161 19.18 1.21 6.61
C ASN A 161 19.06 2.59 7.29
N TYR A 162 18.04 2.74 8.18
CA TYR A 162 17.73 3.99 8.92
C TYR A 162 17.33 5.18 8.03
N SER A 163 17.11 4.96 6.75
CA SER A 163 16.64 5.98 5.82
C SER A 163 15.28 5.61 5.24
N VAL A 164 14.37 6.58 5.17
CA VAL A 164 13.10 6.40 4.48
C VAL A 164 13.38 6.18 3.00
N THR A 165 12.88 5.08 2.46
CA THR A 165 13.10 4.72 1.05
C THR A 165 11.91 5.12 0.18
N THR A 166 10.70 4.80 0.62
CA THR A 166 9.48 5.10 -0.13
C THR A 166 8.37 5.55 0.80
N SER A 167 7.51 6.41 0.28
CA SER A 167 6.27 6.83 0.94
C SER A 167 5.13 6.78 -0.08
N THR A 168 4.00 6.23 0.34
CA THR A 168 2.78 6.19 -0.48
C THR A 168 1.65 6.87 0.26
N ARG A 169 0.97 7.79 -0.41
CA ARG A 169 -0.30 8.35 0.06
C ARG A 169 -1.43 7.82 -0.80
N PHE A 170 -2.52 7.46 -0.15
CA PHE A 170 -3.72 6.92 -0.77
C PHE A 170 -4.85 7.95 -0.66
N PHE A 171 -5.62 8.11 -1.68
CA PHE A 171 -6.78 9.01 -1.70
C PHE A 171 -7.81 8.59 -2.74
N ASP A 172 -9.01 9.14 -2.65
CA ASP A 172 -10.13 8.83 -3.55
C ASP A 172 -10.44 7.33 -3.64
N ILE A 173 -10.38 6.61 -2.50
CA ILE A 173 -10.62 5.18 -2.48
C ILE A 173 -12.11 4.89 -2.48
N HIS A 174 -12.51 3.96 -3.37
CA HIS A 174 -13.83 3.38 -3.44
C HIS A 174 -13.75 1.86 -3.31
N PRO A 175 -14.65 1.21 -2.54
CA PRO A 175 -14.62 -0.24 -2.38
C PRO A 175 -15.02 -0.97 -3.67
N GLY A 176 -14.42 -2.15 -3.86
CA GLY A 176 -14.69 -3.02 -5.00
C GLY A 176 -13.94 -2.64 -6.27
N ILE A 177 -14.14 -3.46 -7.29
CA ILE A 177 -13.59 -3.28 -8.64
C ILE A 177 -14.75 -3.11 -9.60
N ALA A 178 -14.85 -1.95 -10.24
CA ALA A 178 -15.96 -1.63 -11.15
C ALA A 178 -15.93 -2.50 -12.42
N ASP A 179 -14.75 -2.69 -12.99
CA ASP A 179 -14.54 -3.51 -14.19
C ASP A 179 -13.34 -4.44 -14.01
N PRO A 180 -13.55 -5.73 -13.73
CA PRO A 180 -12.47 -6.69 -13.55
C PRO A 180 -11.58 -6.88 -14.78
N SER A 181 -12.04 -6.49 -15.97
CA SER A 181 -11.25 -6.59 -17.20
C SER A 181 -10.02 -5.67 -17.23
N VAL A 182 -9.93 -4.72 -16.32
CA VAL A 182 -8.76 -3.85 -16.16
C VAL A 182 -7.47 -4.63 -15.86
N PHE A 183 -7.59 -5.84 -15.32
CA PHE A 183 -6.46 -6.73 -15.06
C PHE A 183 -6.09 -7.63 -16.24
N THR A 184 -6.85 -7.59 -17.32
CA THR A 184 -6.57 -8.37 -18.53
C THR A 184 -5.59 -7.60 -19.41
N PRO A 185 -4.40 -8.17 -19.69
CA PRO A 185 -3.44 -7.50 -20.57
C PRO A 185 -4.02 -7.28 -21.97
N PRO A 186 -3.75 -6.14 -22.61
CA PRO A 186 -4.20 -5.87 -23.98
C PRO A 186 -3.56 -6.85 -24.97
N SER A 187 -4.14 -6.95 -26.17
CA SER A 187 -3.69 -7.87 -27.20
C SER A 187 -2.23 -7.67 -27.63
N THR A 188 -1.70 -6.44 -27.50
CA THR A 188 -0.29 -6.16 -27.76
C THR A 188 0.68 -6.88 -26.83
N CYS A 189 0.17 -7.39 -25.68
CA CYS A 189 0.96 -8.17 -24.73
C CYS A 189 1.05 -9.65 -25.10
N GLN A 190 0.26 -10.17 -26.02
CA GLN A 190 0.26 -11.59 -26.41
C GLN A 190 1.60 -12.05 -26.97
N THR A 191 2.29 -11.20 -27.69
CA THR A 191 3.59 -11.47 -28.28
C THR A 191 4.74 -10.83 -27.50
N ALA A 192 4.48 -10.24 -26.35
CA ALA A 192 5.50 -9.60 -25.54
C ALA A 192 6.49 -10.62 -24.99
N GLN A 193 7.78 -10.33 -25.16
CA GLN A 193 8.86 -11.14 -24.62
C GLN A 193 9.26 -10.64 -23.23
N LEU A 194 9.84 -11.54 -22.42
CA LEU A 194 10.41 -11.18 -21.13
C LEU A 194 11.55 -10.18 -21.32
N ARG A 195 11.41 -9.00 -20.72
CA ARG A 195 12.38 -7.91 -20.84
C ARG A 195 12.58 -7.22 -19.50
N ARG A 196 13.62 -6.38 -19.42
CA ARG A 196 13.79 -5.42 -18.33
C ARG A 196 12.77 -4.29 -18.46
N MET A 197 12.42 -3.68 -17.34
CA MET A 197 11.58 -2.51 -17.30
C MET A 197 12.17 -1.39 -18.17
N ARG A 198 11.33 -0.73 -18.96
CA ARG A 198 11.74 0.43 -19.77
C ARG A 198 11.87 1.65 -18.85
N GLU A 199 12.93 2.40 -19.08
CA GLU A 199 13.10 3.67 -18.40
C GLU A 199 12.28 4.78 -19.09
N GLU A 200 11.91 5.76 -18.27
CA GLU A 200 11.32 7.00 -18.77
C GLU A 200 12.39 7.82 -19.53
N CYS A 201 12.26 7.92 -20.82
CA CYS A 201 13.24 8.63 -21.66
C CYS A 201 14.67 8.14 -21.43
#